data_2592850fb7af153355efa2a088cc7cce
#
_entry.id   2592850fb7af153355efa2a088cc7cce
#
_cell.length_a   1.000
_cell.length_b   1.000
_cell.length_c   1.000
_cell.angle_alpha   90.00
_cell.angle_beta   90.00
_cell.angle_gamma   90.00
#
_symmetry.space_group_name_H-M   'P 1'
#
loop_
_entity.id
_entity.type
_entity.pdbx_description
1 polymer ?
#
loop_
_entity_poly.entity_id
_entity_poly.type
_entity_poly.pdbx_seq_one_letter_code
_entity_poly.pdbx_strand_id
1 'polypeptide(L)'
;MDPANPSQLQEIAERLRSPRPADRMLALAQLRDVPAEQAVPLILQVVDDENLQVRSFAVFALGVKQTDACLPKLVEILTQDPDYSIRANAAGALGYLEDPRAFEALVRAFYEDVEWLVRFSAAVALGNLKDPRAYDVLLRALEGPEELLQQAAIAALGELGDLRALDHLLRFAQSEDWLVRQRLAQALGNLPSPKSVSALNYLAKDPNDSVAATALDSLRRLRQRGFLEAGSPTAD
;
A
#
# COMPACT_ATOMS: atom_id res chain seq x y z
N MET A 1 -0.75 -25.82 4.62
CA MET A 1 0.10 -26.16 3.45
C MET A 1 1.07 -27.25 3.88
N ASP A 2 1.22 -28.29 3.07
CA ASP A 2 2.22 -29.32 3.36
C ASP A 2 3.63 -28.73 3.25
N PRO A 3 4.59 -29.20 4.09
CA PRO A 3 5.97 -28.74 4.02
C PRO A 3 6.54 -29.01 2.62
N ALA A 4 7.29 -28.06 2.07
CA ALA A 4 7.96 -28.25 0.81
C ALA A 4 8.98 -29.40 0.90
N ASN A 5 9.15 -30.15 -0.19
CA ASN A 5 10.09 -31.25 -0.22
C ASN A 5 11.53 -30.75 0.03
N PRO A 6 12.30 -31.35 0.98
CA PRO A 6 13.67 -30.93 1.29
C PRO A 6 14.60 -30.85 0.06
N SER A 7 14.47 -31.75 -0.91
CA SER A 7 15.27 -31.71 -2.14
C SER A 7 14.91 -30.50 -3.02
N GLN A 8 13.66 -30.10 -3.07
CA GLN A 8 13.22 -28.89 -3.77
C GLN A 8 13.75 -27.61 -3.11
N LEU A 9 13.72 -27.53 -1.78
CA LEU A 9 14.29 -26.39 -1.05
C LEU A 9 15.78 -26.26 -1.27
N GLN A 10 16.51 -27.38 -1.32
CA GLN A 10 17.95 -27.39 -1.60
C GLN A 10 18.23 -26.89 -3.02
N GLU A 11 17.47 -27.36 -4.02
CA GLU A 11 17.61 -26.89 -5.41
C GLU A 11 17.34 -25.37 -5.52
N ILE A 12 16.30 -24.87 -4.85
CA ILE A 12 16.02 -23.42 -4.79
C ILE A 12 17.17 -22.68 -4.15
N ALA A 13 17.71 -23.15 -3.01
CA ALA A 13 18.82 -22.54 -2.31
C ALA A 13 20.10 -22.47 -3.17
N GLU A 14 20.39 -23.50 -3.94
CA GLU A 14 21.52 -23.51 -4.88
C GLU A 14 21.30 -22.52 -6.01
N ARG A 15 20.09 -22.44 -6.55
CA ARG A 15 19.74 -21.50 -7.62
C ARG A 15 19.76 -20.03 -7.17
N LEU A 16 19.44 -19.75 -5.90
CA LEU A 16 19.58 -18.40 -5.30
C LEU A 16 21.04 -17.92 -5.25
N ARG A 17 22.02 -18.83 -5.34
CA ARG A 17 23.46 -18.52 -5.40
C ARG A 17 24.01 -18.44 -6.83
N SER A 18 23.17 -18.59 -7.85
CA SER A 18 23.60 -18.52 -9.25
C SER A 18 24.22 -17.15 -9.56
N PRO A 19 25.31 -17.09 -10.35
CA PRO A 19 25.88 -15.83 -10.81
C PRO A 19 24.91 -15.03 -11.73
N ARG A 20 23.88 -15.68 -12.29
CA ARG A 20 22.90 -15.05 -13.16
C ARG A 20 21.69 -14.52 -12.39
N PRO A 21 21.39 -13.22 -12.43
CA PRO A 21 20.22 -12.66 -11.75
C PRO A 21 18.90 -13.32 -12.14
N ALA A 22 18.75 -13.73 -13.40
CA ALA A 22 17.54 -14.41 -13.88
C ALA A 22 17.26 -15.73 -13.14
N ASP A 23 18.29 -16.51 -12.82
CA ASP A 23 18.16 -17.75 -12.06
C ASP A 23 17.74 -17.47 -10.62
N ARG A 24 18.31 -16.43 -9.98
CA ARG A 24 17.93 -16.00 -8.63
C ARG A 24 16.48 -15.52 -8.58
N MET A 25 16.04 -14.78 -9.61
CA MET A 25 14.63 -14.36 -9.72
C MET A 25 13.68 -15.54 -9.90
N LEU A 26 14.04 -16.52 -10.71
CA LEU A 26 13.23 -17.75 -10.87
C LEU A 26 13.14 -18.54 -9.56
N ALA A 27 14.24 -18.61 -8.81
CA ALA A 27 14.25 -19.26 -7.50
C ALA A 27 13.34 -18.52 -6.50
N LEU A 28 13.38 -17.18 -6.46
CA LEU A 28 12.45 -16.38 -5.66
C LEU A 28 10.99 -16.62 -6.05
N ALA A 29 10.69 -16.72 -7.35
CA ALA A 29 9.33 -17.01 -7.82
C ALA A 29 8.83 -18.39 -7.34
N GLN A 30 9.71 -19.40 -7.29
CA GLN A 30 9.38 -20.73 -6.78
C GLN A 30 9.06 -20.72 -5.27
N LEU A 31 9.59 -19.76 -4.50
CA LEU A 31 9.27 -19.62 -3.08
C LEU A 31 7.85 -19.12 -2.82
N ARG A 32 7.13 -18.66 -3.83
CA ARG A 32 5.74 -18.19 -3.68
C ARG A 32 4.84 -19.24 -3.02
N ASP A 33 4.95 -20.49 -3.47
CA ASP A 33 4.10 -21.58 -3.01
C ASP A 33 4.72 -22.40 -1.84
N VAL A 34 5.91 -21.99 -1.37
CA VAL A 34 6.58 -22.56 -0.19
C VAL A 34 6.05 -21.92 1.09
N PRO A 35 5.79 -22.69 2.18
CA PRO A 35 5.39 -22.13 3.48
C PRO A 35 6.35 -21.04 3.97
N ALA A 36 5.80 -20.02 4.63
CA ALA A 36 6.55 -18.82 5.01
C ALA A 36 7.79 -19.13 5.85
N GLU A 37 7.66 -20.02 6.83
CA GLU A 37 8.75 -20.43 7.73
C GLU A 37 9.97 -21.04 6.99
N GLN A 38 9.71 -21.69 5.84
CA GLN A 38 10.76 -22.28 5.02
C GLN A 38 11.26 -21.30 3.94
N ALA A 39 10.38 -20.43 3.43
CA ALA A 39 10.71 -19.48 2.37
C ALA A 39 11.52 -18.28 2.89
N VAL A 40 11.15 -17.70 4.03
CA VAL A 40 11.78 -16.46 4.54
C VAL A 40 13.28 -16.60 4.76
N PRO A 41 13.81 -17.66 5.36
CA PRO A 41 15.27 -17.84 5.48
C PRO A 41 16.02 -17.87 4.14
N LEU A 42 15.37 -18.33 3.07
CA LEU A 42 15.95 -18.34 1.72
C LEU A 42 15.83 -16.97 1.05
N ILE A 43 14.72 -16.26 1.19
CA ILE A 43 14.54 -14.91 0.67
C ILE A 43 15.58 -13.95 1.29
N LEU A 44 15.82 -14.06 2.60
CA LEU A 44 16.81 -13.25 3.31
C LEU A 44 18.25 -13.41 2.79
N GLN A 45 18.58 -14.51 2.07
CA GLN A 45 19.90 -14.67 1.48
C GLN A 45 20.15 -13.74 0.27
N VAL A 46 19.10 -13.24 -0.36
CA VAL A 46 19.18 -12.40 -1.58
C VAL A 46 18.49 -11.05 -1.43
N VAL A 47 18.07 -10.69 -0.22
CA VAL A 47 17.41 -9.41 0.03
C VAL A 47 18.34 -8.20 -0.14
N ASP A 48 19.66 -8.42 0.00
CA ASP A 48 20.71 -7.41 -0.21
C ASP A 48 21.49 -7.67 -1.53
N ASP A 49 20.86 -8.34 -2.51
CA ASP A 49 21.48 -8.69 -3.79
C ASP A 49 22.01 -7.45 -4.54
N GLU A 50 23.15 -7.58 -5.24
CA GLU A 50 23.71 -6.51 -6.06
C GLU A 50 22.78 -6.07 -7.19
N ASN A 51 21.94 -6.99 -7.71
CA ASN A 51 20.99 -6.73 -8.76
C ASN A 51 19.68 -6.14 -8.19
N LEU A 52 19.35 -4.94 -8.61
CA LEU A 52 18.17 -4.18 -8.15
C LEU A 52 16.86 -4.95 -8.30
N GLN A 53 16.69 -5.70 -9.39
CA GLN A 53 15.45 -6.44 -9.65
C GLN A 53 15.31 -7.64 -8.70
N VAL A 54 16.42 -8.32 -8.39
CA VAL A 54 16.44 -9.41 -7.39
C VAL A 54 16.11 -8.85 -6.02
N ARG A 55 16.74 -7.72 -5.59
CA ARG A 55 16.38 -7.05 -4.32
C ARG A 55 14.92 -6.67 -4.26
N SER A 56 14.42 -6.00 -5.30
CA SER A 56 13.01 -5.58 -5.38
C SER A 56 12.05 -6.75 -5.18
N PHE A 57 12.33 -7.87 -5.85
CA PHE A 57 11.49 -9.06 -5.76
C PHE A 57 11.59 -9.73 -4.38
N ALA A 58 12.79 -9.77 -3.78
CA ALA A 58 12.99 -10.30 -2.43
C ALA A 58 12.23 -9.48 -1.37
N VAL A 59 12.31 -8.14 -1.45
CA VAL A 59 11.57 -7.23 -0.55
C VAL A 59 10.06 -7.43 -0.66
N PHE A 60 9.54 -7.52 -1.89
CA PHE A 60 8.13 -7.83 -2.12
C PHE A 60 7.74 -9.19 -1.51
N ALA A 61 8.57 -10.22 -1.73
CA ALA A 61 8.33 -11.56 -1.19
C ALA A 61 8.29 -11.58 0.35
N LEU A 62 9.13 -10.79 1.03
CA LEU A 62 9.07 -10.65 2.50
C LEU A 62 7.73 -10.06 2.96
N GLY A 63 7.20 -9.05 2.27
CA GLY A 63 5.90 -8.46 2.59
C GLY A 63 4.73 -9.44 2.47
N VAL A 64 4.83 -10.39 1.54
CA VAL A 64 3.80 -11.42 1.31
C VAL A 64 3.89 -12.58 2.30
N LYS A 65 5.11 -12.93 2.77
CA LYS A 65 5.34 -14.12 3.62
C LYS A 65 5.01 -13.93 5.10
N GLN A 66 4.99 -12.70 5.60
CA GLN A 66 4.42 -12.32 6.90
C GLN A 66 4.90 -13.15 8.10
N THR A 67 6.22 -13.33 8.28
CA THR A 67 6.79 -13.88 9.52
C THR A 67 7.41 -12.79 10.38
N ASP A 68 7.62 -13.07 11.68
CA ASP A 68 8.28 -12.13 12.59
C ASP A 68 9.67 -11.68 12.13
N ALA A 69 10.37 -12.49 11.35
CA ALA A 69 11.69 -12.16 10.79
C ALA A 69 11.61 -11.10 9.67
N CYS A 70 10.45 -10.91 9.03
CA CYS A 70 10.29 -9.96 7.92
C CYS A 70 10.34 -8.51 8.40
N LEU A 71 9.68 -8.19 9.52
CA LEU A 71 9.56 -6.81 10.01
C LEU A 71 10.91 -6.12 10.24
N PRO A 72 11.86 -6.65 11.04
CA PRO A 72 13.12 -5.95 11.31
C PRO A 72 13.93 -5.73 10.05
N LYS A 73 13.95 -6.70 9.12
CA LYS A 73 14.69 -6.56 7.86
C LYS A 73 14.06 -5.54 6.92
N LEU A 74 12.73 -5.50 6.82
CA LEU A 74 12.04 -4.48 6.02
C LEU A 74 12.22 -3.07 6.59
N VAL A 75 12.25 -2.91 7.91
CA VAL A 75 12.57 -1.62 8.57
C VAL A 75 14.01 -1.20 8.28
N GLU A 76 14.96 -2.12 8.35
CA GLU A 76 16.35 -1.86 7.97
C GLU A 76 16.44 -1.36 6.51
N ILE A 77 15.82 -2.07 5.57
CA ILE A 77 15.82 -1.71 4.15
C ILE A 77 15.17 -0.34 3.93
N LEU A 78 14.01 -0.09 4.54
CA LEU A 78 13.32 1.21 4.45
C LEU A 78 14.22 2.37 4.86
N THR A 79 15.08 2.16 5.86
CA THR A 79 15.90 3.23 6.45
C THR A 79 17.30 3.33 5.86
N GLN A 80 17.82 2.29 5.21
CA GLN A 80 19.24 2.20 4.88
C GLN A 80 19.55 1.84 3.41
N ASP A 81 18.61 1.28 2.65
CA ASP A 81 18.90 0.94 1.25
C ASP A 81 19.23 2.20 0.45
N PRO A 82 20.36 2.21 -0.30
CA PRO A 82 20.76 3.37 -1.09
C PRO A 82 19.79 3.69 -2.23
N ASP A 83 19.05 2.70 -2.73
CA ASP A 83 18.11 2.85 -3.82
C ASP A 83 16.71 3.20 -3.28
N TYR A 84 16.20 4.36 -3.67
CA TYR A 84 14.90 4.84 -3.20
C TYR A 84 13.74 3.94 -3.63
N SER A 85 13.85 3.23 -4.77
CA SER A 85 12.79 2.33 -5.21
C SER A 85 12.69 1.10 -4.31
N ILE A 86 13.82 0.64 -3.77
CA ILE A 86 13.86 -0.45 -2.77
C ILE A 86 13.31 0.03 -1.43
N ARG A 87 13.67 1.25 -0.97
CA ARG A 87 13.05 1.83 0.24
C ARG A 87 11.53 1.97 0.09
N ALA A 88 11.05 2.44 -1.08
CA ALA A 88 9.61 2.54 -1.36
C ALA A 88 8.92 1.18 -1.36
N ASN A 89 9.55 0.15 -1.94
CA ASN A 89 9.05 -1.22 -1.90
C ASN A 89 9.00 -1.78 -0.47
N ALA A 90 10.01 -1.46 0.36
CA ALA A 90 10.03 -1.86 1.77
C ALA A 90 8.89 -1.18 2.56
N ALA A 91 8.62 0.11 2.31
CA ALA A 91 7.46 0.79 2.89
C ALA A 91 6.15 0.07 2.52
N GLY A 92 5.95 -0.25 1.23
CA GLY A 92 4.79 -1.01 0.77
C GLY A 92 4.68 -2.39 1.43
N ALA A 93 5.80 -3.12 1.50
CA ALA A 93 5.87 -4.43 2.15
C ALA A 93 5.50 -4.37 3.63
N LEU A 94 5.95 -3.34 4.37
CA LEU A 94 5.57 -3.09 5.75
C LEU A 94 4.07 -2.82 5.90
N GLY A 95 3.46 -2.12 4.94
CA GLY A 95 2.01 -1.94 4.90
C GLY A 95 1.24 -3.25 4.71
N TYR A 96 1.77 -4.20 3.92
CA TYR A 96 1.16 -5.52 3.74
C TYR A 96 1.32 -6.44 4.96
N LEU A 97 2.34 -6.23 5.79
CA LEU A 97 2.48 -6.99 7.04
C LEU A 97 1.38 -6.67 8.04
N GLU A 98 0.75 -5.51 7.93
CA GLU A 98 -0.26 -5.01 8.88
C GLU A 98 0.22 -5.06 10.35
N ASP A 99 1.54 -4.99 10.58
CA ASP A 99 2.15 -5.06 11.90
C ASP A 99 2.33 -3.66 12.49
N PRO A 100 1.63 -3.32 13.59
CA PRO A 100 1.70 -1.97 14.18
C PRO A 100 3.09 -1.57 14.67
N ARG A 101 4.02 -2.50 14.82
CA ARG A 101 5.42 -2.23 15.14
C ARG A 101 6.15 -1.46 14.01
N ALA A 102 5.64 -1.50 12.76
CA ALA A 102 6.18 -0.74 11.65
C ALA A 102 5.84 0.77 11.70
N PHE A 103 4.89 1.18 12.55
CA PHE A 103 4.33 2.52 12.55
C PHE A 103 5.38 3.63 12.62
N GLU A 104 6.27 3.60 13.62
CA GLU A 104 7.28 4.64 13.82
C GLU A 104 8.27 4.76 12.65
N ALA A 105 8.68 3.62 12.08
CA ALA A 105 9.56 3.62 10.91
C ALA A 105 8.88 4.23 9.67
N LEU A 106 7.60 3.92 9.47
CA LEU A 106 6.81 4.49 8.38
C LEU A 106 6.54 5.98 8.56
N VAL A 107 6.23 6.44 9.78
CA VAL A 107 6.09 7.87 10.08
C VAL A 107 7.37 8.62 9.79
N ARG A 108 8.51 8.05 10.20
CA ARG A 108 9.81 8.65 9.94
C ARG A 108 10.09 8.73 8.44
N ALA A 109 9.91 7.64 7.69
CA ALA A 109 10.09 7.63 6.24
C ALA A 109 9.15 8.65 5.55
N PHE A 110 7.92 8.76 6.01
CA PHE A 110 6.95 9.72 5.47
C PHE A 110 7.40 11.17 5.61
N TYR A 111 8.00 11.56 6.72
CA TYR A 111 8.40 12.95 6.96
C TYR A 111 9.83 13.25 6.53
N GLU A 112 10.75 12.29 6.63
CA GLU A 112 12.19 12.54 6.56
C GLU A 112 12.85 12.05 5.26
N ASP A 113 12.25 11.10 4.49
CA ASP A 113 12.89 10.63 3.27
C ASP A 113 12.90 11.75 2.21
N VAL A 114 14.04 11.88 1.52
CA VAL A 114 14.23 12.91 0.50
C VAL A 114 13.45 12.61 -0.78
N GLU A 115 13.10 11.34 -1.00
CA GLU A 115 12.46 10.87 -2.22
C GLU A 115 10.93 10.81 -2.06
N TRP A 116 10.22 11.51 -2.92
CA TRP A 116 8.76 11.58 -2.87
C TRP A 116 8.07 10.21 -2.95
N LEU A 117 8.66 9.26 -3.73
CA LEU A 117 8.08 7.92 -3.88
C LEU A 117 8.11 7.15 -2.57
N VAL A 118 9.17 7.29 -1.77
CA VAL A 118 9.28 6.66 -0.45
C VAL A 118 8.26 7.27 0.50
N ARG A 119 8.16 8.61 0.55
CA ARG A 119 7.18 9.33 1.37
C ARG A 119 5.74 8.93 1.00
N PHE A 120 5.45 8.83 -0.30
CA PHE A 120 4.15 8.38 -0.79
C PHE A 120 3.84 6.94 -0.36
N SER A 121 4.79 6.02 -0.57
CA SER A 121 4.62 4.61 -0.19
C SER A 121 4.45 4.44 1.32
N ALA A 122 5.18 5.21 2.12
CA ALA A 122 5.04 5.22 3.58
C ALA A 122 3.66 5.73 4.02
N ALA A 123 3.12 6.78 3.38
CA ALA A 123 1.77 7.26 3.67
C ALA A 123 0.70 6.19 3.38
N VAL A 124 0.78 5.53 2.23
CA VAL A 124 -0.14 4.44 1.87
C VAL A 124 -0.02 3.27 2.87
N ALA A 125 1.22 2.92 3.23
CA ALA A 125 1.47 1.87 4.23
C ALA A 125 0.89 2.22 5.61
N LEU A 126 0.98 3.48 6.05
CA LEU A 126 0.34 3.97 7.28
C LEU A 126 -1.18 3.79 7.25
N GLY A 127 -1.82 4.02 6.09
CA GLY A 127 -3.23 3.74 5.90
C GLY A 127 -3.55 2.24 6.03
N ASN A 128 -2.74 1.39 5.39
CA ASN A 128 -2.92 -0.07 5.39
C ASN A 128 -2.72 -0.69 6.78
N LEU A 129 -1.84 -0.11 7.61
CA LEU A 129 -1.67 -0.56 9.00
C LEU A 129 -2.95 -0.49 9.83
N LYS A 130 -3.90 0.36 9.44
CA LYS A 130 -5.15 0.64 10.20
C LYS A 130 -4.89 1.00 11.67
N ASP A 131 -3.70 1.55 11.96
CA ASP A 131 -3.35 2.04 13.28
C ASP A 131 -4.00 3.43 13.49
N PRO A 132 -4.82 3.61 14.53
CA PRO A 132 -5.49 4.90 14.79
C PRO A 132 -4.54 6.08 14.93
N ARG A 133 -3.29 5.86 15.32
CA ARG A 133 -2.24 6.91 15.41
C ARG A 133 -1.93 7.54 14.06
N ALA A 134 -2.17 6.82 12.95
CA ALA A 134 -1.94 7.32 11.60
C ALA A 134 -2.88 8.48 11.24
N TYR A 135 -4.05 8.58 11.87
CA TYR A 135 -5.02 9.63 11.57
C TYR A 135 -4.41 11.04 11.68
N ASP A 136 -3.80 11.37 12.83
CA ASP A 136 -3.25 12.70 13.06
C ASP A 136 -2.03 13.00 12.17
N VAL A 137 -1.23 11.97 11.85
CA VAL A 137 -0.10 12.06 10.92
C VAL A 137 -0.58 12.42 9.52
N LEU A 138 -1.57 11.67 9.03
CA LEU A 138 -2.11 11.84 7.68
C LEU A 138 -2.93 13.12 7.54
N LEU A 139 -3.66 13.52 8.59
CA LEU A 139 -4.41 14.77 8.60
C LEU A 139 -3.47 15.99 8.47
N ARG A 140 -2.35 16.00 9.16
CA ARG A 140 -1.35 17.06 9.00
C ARG A 140 -0.77 17.12 7.59
N ALA A 141 -0.56 15.98 6.96
CA ALA A 141 -0.10 15.93 5.57
C ALA A 141 -1.18 16.45 4.60
N LEU A 142 -2.44 16.10 4.85
CA LEU A 142 -3.59 16.58 4.06
C LEU A 142 -3.72 18.11 4.11
N GLU A 143 -3.37 18.73 5.24
CA GLU A 143 -3.45 20.18 5.46
C GLU A 143 -2.14 20.91 5.11
N GLY A 144 -1.07 20.16 4.81
CA GLY A 144 0.23 20.70 4.44
C GLY A 144 0.26 21.28 3.02
N PRO A 145 1.33 21.99 2.66
CA PRO A 145 1.46 22.64 1.34
C PRO A 145 1.89 21.71 0.21
N GLU A 146 2.29 20.46 0.50
CA GLU A 146 2.86 19.55 -0.48
C GLU A 146 1.77 18.72 -1.17
N GLU A 147 1.45 19.05 -2.42
CA GLU A 147 0.38 18.41 -3.20
C GLU A 147 0.51 16.89 -3.28
N LEU A 148 1.73 16.37 -3.47
CA LEU A 148 1.96 14.93 -3.53
C LEU A 148 1.66 14.23 -2.19
N LEU A 149 1.96 14.87 -1.06
CA LEU A 149 1.62 14.34 0.25
C LEU A 149 0.13 14.46 0.55
N GLN A 150 -0.53 15.53 0.08
CA GLN A 150 -1.98 15.64 0.16
C GLN A 150 -2.65 14.49 -0.59
N GLN A 151 -2.20 14.19 -1.81
CA GLN A 151 -2.72 13.06 -2.59
C GLN A 151 -2.50 11.71 -1.88
N ALA A 152 -1.31 11.50 -1.30
CA ALA A 152 -1.01 10.31 -0.52
C ALA A 152 -1.89 10.20 0.73
N ALA A 153 -2.07 11.33 1.45
CA ALA A 153 -2.91 11.39 2.63
C ALA A 153 -4.39 11.11 2.32
N ILE A 154 -4.92 11.60 1.18
CA ILE A 154 -6.29 11.29 0.74
C ILE A 154 -6.45 9.78 0.59
N ALA A 155 -5.53 9.12 -0.13
CA ALA A 155 -5.58 7.68 -0.33
C ALA A 155 -5.47 6.93 1.00
N ALA A 156 -4.48 7.29 1.84
CA ALA A 156 -4.19 6.64 3.11
C ALA A 156 -5.32 6.79 4.15
N LEU A 157 -5.95 7.97 4.24
CA LEU A 157 -7.11 8.20 5.10
C LEU A 157 -8.32 7.38 4.64
N GLY A 158 -8.46 7.17 3.33
CA GLY A 158 -9.44 6.25 2.79
C GLY A 158 -9.18 4.80 3.21
N GLU A 159 -7.93 4.33 3.14
CA GLU A 159 -7.57 2.97 3.58
C GLU A 159 -7.70 2.80 5.11
N LEU A 160 -7.34 3.83 5.88
CA LEU A 160 -7.54 3.84 7.33
C LEU A 160 -9.02 3.65 7.71
N GLY A 161 -9.94 4.17 6.91
CA GLY A 161 -11.38 3.99 7.08
C GLY A 161 -11.99 4.78 8.25
N ASP A 162 -11.28 5.75 8.81
CA ASP A 162 -11.75 6.57 9.91
C ASP A 162 -12.68 7.68 9.41
N LEU A 163 -13.96 7.60 9.80
CA LEU A 163 -14.98 8.56 9.39
C LEU A 163 -14.72 10.00 9.84
N ARG A 164 -13.86 10.23 10.83
CA ARG A 164 -13.44 11.57 11.24
C ARG A 164 -12.76 12.34 10.10
N ALA A 165 -12.10 11.62 9.17
CA ALA A 165 -11.45 12.23 8.01
C ALA A 165 -12.42 12.79 6.97
N LEU A 166 -13.69 12.38 7.00
CA LEU A 166 -14.63 12.62 5.90
C LEU A 166 -14.79 14.10 5.55
N ASP A 167 -15.06 14.95 6.54
CA ASP A 167 -15.27 16.38 6.28
C ASP A 167 -13.99 17.09 5.79
N HIS A 168 -12.82 16.61 6.18
CA HIS A 168 -11.52 17.10 5.66
C HIS A 168 -11.31 16.67 4.21
N LEU A 169 -11.67 15.43 3.87
CA LEU A 169 -11.53 14.89 2.52
C LEU A 169 -12.51 15.53 1.53
N LEU A 170 -13.75 15.79 1.94
CA LEU A 170 -14.79 16.36 1.07
C LEU A 170 -14.43 17.73 0.48
N ARG A 171 -13.51 18.48 1.11
CA ARG A 171 -12.99 19.75 0.58
C ARG A 171 -12.30 19.60 -0.79
N PHE A 172 -11.84 18.41 -1.12
CA PHE A 172 -11.16 18.11 -2.38
C PHE A 172 -12.09 17.69 -3.52
N ALA A 173 -13.41 17.66 -3.28
CA ALA A 173 -14.40 17.25 -4.31
C ALA A 173 -14.41 18.18 -5.54
N GLN A 174 -13.97 19.42 -5.37
CA GLN A 174 -13.89 20.43 -6.44
C GLN A 174 -12.44 20.81 -6.76
N SER A 175 -11.45 19.99 -6.43
CA SER A 175 -10.05 20.22 -6.79
C SER A 175 -9.92 20.38 -8.31
N GLU A 176 -9.10 21.30 -8.78
CA GLU A 176 -8.80 21.45 -10.22
C GLU A 176 -8.07 20.20 -10.77
N ASP A 177 -7.23 19.57 -9.94
CA ASP A 177 -6.54 18.33 -10.29
C ASP A 177 -7.51 17.13 -10.28
N TRP A 178 -7.74 16.56 -11.46
CA TRP A 178 -8.59 15.37 -11.63
C TRP A 178 -8.07 14.16 -10.86
N LEU A 179 -6.74 14.03 -10.69
CA LEU A 179 -6.15 12.90 -9.95
C LEU A 179 -6.51 12.97 -8.46
N VAL A 180 -6.52 14.18 -7.88
CA VAL A 180 -7.00 14.41 -6.51
C VAL A 180 -8.47 14.00 -6.39
N ARG A 181 -9.34 14.41 -7.33
CA ARG A 181 -10.75 14.02 -7.32
C ARG A 181 -10.93 12.51 -7.49
N GLN A 182 -10.10 11.86 -8.32
CA GLN A 182 -10.13 10.40 -8.47
C GLN A 182 -9.73 9.68 -7.18
N ARG A 183 -8.64 10.12 -6.51
CA ARG A 183 -8.21 9.56 -5.22
C ARG A 183 -9.27 9.77 -4.14
N LEU A 184 -9.91 10.95 -4.12
CA LEU A 184 -11.04 11.20 -3.25
C LEU A 184 -12.18 10.22 -3.51
N ALA A 185 -12.56 10.00 -4.77
CA ALA A 185 -13.63 9.04 -5.11
C ALA A 185 -13.29 7.61 -4.64
N GLN A 186 -12.02 7.20 -4.74
CA GLN A 186 -11.56 5.92 -4.21
C GLN A 186 -11.65 5.87 -2.67
N ALA A 187 -11.16 6.90 -1.99
CA ALA A 187 -11.16 7.00 -0.53
C ALA A 187 -12.59 6.97 0.05
N LEU A 188 -13.52 7.70 -0.57
CA LEU A 188 -14.92 7.74 -0.15
C LEU A 188 -15.61 6.36 -0.25
N GLY A 189 -15.16 5.50 -1.15
CA GLY A 189 -15.63 4.10 -1.24
C GLY A 189 -15.26 3.24 -0.01
N ASN A 190 -14.32 3.67 0.80
CA ASN A 190 -13.91 3.02 2.05
C ASN A 190 -14.48 3.72 3.31
N LEU A 191 -15.19 4.84 3.14
CA LEU A 191 -15.76 5.64 4.22
C LEU A 191 -17.31 5.64 4.12
N PRO A 192 -18.00 4.57 4.55
CA PRO A 192 -19.44 4.41 4.38
C PRO A 192 -20.22 5.46 5.18
N SER A 193 -20.82 6.43 4.48
CA SER A 193 -21.60 7.53 5.07
C SER A 193 -22.56 8.12 4.03
N PRO A 194 -23.71 8.73 4.44
CA PRO A 194 -24.56 9.45 3.51
C PRO A 194 -23.84 10.59 2.77
N LYS A 195 -22.89 11.26 3.43
CA LYS A 195 -22.07 12.31 2.81
C LYS A 195 -21.15 11.73 1.72
N SER A 196 -20.56 10.55 1.95
CA SER A 196 -19.75 9.87 0.94
C SER A 196 -20.55 9.50 -0.29
N VAL A 197 -21.77 8.98 -0.09
CA VAL A 197 -22.68 8.65 -1.20
C VAL A 197 -23.05 9.89 -2.00
N SER A 198 -23.38 10.99 -1.33
CA SER A 198 -23.72 12.26 -1.99
C SER A 198 -22.54 12.78 -2.82
N ALA A 199 -21.33 12.79 -2.25
CA ALA A 199 -20.13 13.23 -2.95
C ALA A 199 -19.76 12.30 -4.12
N LEU A 200 -19.91 10.98 -3.96
CA LEU A 200 -19.69 10.03 -5.04
C LEU A 200 -20.68 10.19 -6.18
N ASN A 201 -21.97 10.47 -5.90
CA ASN A 201 -22.96 10.80 -6.94
C ASN A 201 -22.62 12.09 -7.70
N TYR A 202 -22.03 13.08 -7.03
CA TYR A 202 -21.50 14.28 -7.68
C TYR A 202 -20.30 13.93 -8.57
N LEU A 203 -19.29 13.21 -8.06
CA LEU A 203 -18.09 12.80 -8.80
C LEU A 203 -18.39 11.80 -9.93
N ALA A 204 -19.47 11.06 -9.87
CA ALA A 204 -19.92 10.18 -10.97
C ALA A 204 -20.33 10.96 -12.24
N LYS A 205 -20.54 12.28 -12.13
CA LYS A 205 -20.84 13.19 -13.24
C LYS A 205 -19.62 14.07 -13.61
N ASP A 206 -18.43 13.71 -13.13
CA ASP A 206 -17.18 14.44 -13.39
C ASP A 206 -16.86 14.45 -14.90
N PRO A 207 -16.36 15.58 -15.46
CA PRO A 207 -15.96 15.65 -16.87
C PRO A 207 -14.77 14.74 -17.22
N ASN A 208 -14.02 14.28 -16.23
CA ASN A 208 -12.94 13.32 -16.42
C ASN A 208 -13.48 11.89 -16.23
N ASP A 209 -13.41 11.08 -17.29
CA ASP A 209 -13.94 9.71 -17.31
C ASP A 209 -13.33 8.81 -16.21
N SER A 210 -12.06 9.01 -15.85
CA SER A 210 -11.41 8.23 -14.80
C SER A 210 -11.98 8.53 -13.42
N VAL A 211 -12.32 9.79 -13.14
CA VAL A 211 -12.98 10.20 -11.90
C VAL A 211 -14.37 9.61 -11.84
N ALA A 212 -15.17 9.79 -12.90
CA ALA A 212 -16.54 9.27 -12.99
C ALA A 212 -16.59 7.74 -12.82
N ALA A 213 -15.72 7.01 -13.52
CA ALA A 213 -15.64 5.56 -13.41
C ALA A 213 -15.24 5.10 -11.99
N THR A 214 -14.28 5.77 -11.35
CA THR A 214 -13.86 5.46 -9.97
C THR A 214 -14.98 5.73 -8.97
N ALA A 215 -15.73 6.81 -9.14
CA ALA A 215 -16.86 7.13 -8.28
C ALA A 215 -17.99 6.08 -8.40
N LEU A 216 -18.32 5.67 -9.62
CA LEU A 216 -19.31 4.61 -9.87
C LEU A 216 -18.90 3.26 -9.28
N ASP A 217 -17.59 2.92 -9.37
CA ASP A 217 -17.08 1.71 -8.76
C ASP A 217 -17.14 1.75 -7.22
N SER A 218 -16.81 2.90 -6.63
CA SER A 218 -16.92 3.13 -5.20
C SER A 218 -18.36 3.04 -4.69
N LEU A 219 -19.34 3.58 -5.43
CA LEU A 219 -20.77 3.41 -5.13
C LEU A 219 -21.20 1.94 -5.19
N ARG A 220 -20.73 1.18 -6.20
CA ARG A 220 -20.98 -0.26 -6.29
C ARG A 220 -20.45 -1.01 -5.08
N ARG A 221 -19.23 -0.70 -4.64
CA ARG A 221 -18.61 -1.33 -3.44
C ARG A 221 -19.41 -1.02 -2.18
N LEU A 222 -19.84 0.24 -1.97
CA LEU A 222 -20.69 0.61 -0.83
C LEU A 222 -22.01 -0.14 -0.84
N ARG A 223 -22.64 -0.32 -2.01
CA ARG A 223 -23.88 -1.11 -2.18
C ARG A 223 -23.66 -2.59 -1.83
N GLN A 224 -22.60 -3.20 -2.33
CA GLN A 224 -22.26 -4.60 -2.03
C GLN A 224 -22.00 -4.84 -0.54
N ARG A 225 -21.51 -3.83 0.17
CA ARG A 225 -21.31 -3.87 1.64
C ARG A 225 -22.60 -3.58 2.44
N GLY A 226 -23.75 -3.44 1.76
CA GLY A 226 -25.04 -3.22 2.40
C GLY A 226 -25.29 -1.79 2.90
N PHE A 227 -24.43 -0.84 2.54
CA PHE A 227 -24.59 0.55 2.97
C PHE A 227 -25.64 1.33 2.13
N LEU A 228 -25.90 0.89 0.92
CA LEU A 228 -26.94 1.42 0.04
C LEU A 228 -27.97 0.33 -0.21
N GLU A 229 -29.24 0.56 0.13
CA GLU A 229 -30.32 -0.35 -0.23
C GLU A 229 -30.42 -0.49 -1.75
N ALA A 230 -30.74 -1.71 -2.22
CA ALA A 230 -30.99 -2.00 -3.62
C ALA A 230 -32.29 -1.26 -4.02
N GLY A 231 -32.18 -0.02 -4.48
CA GLY A 231 -33.35 0.75 -4.92
C GLY A 231 -33.33 2.25 -4.65
N SER A 232 -32.28 2.84 -4.07
CA SER A 232 -32.15 4.29 -4.02
C SER A 232 -32.00 4.83 -5.45
N PRO A 233 -32.93 5.67 -5.96
CA PRO A 233 -32.88 6.17 -7.32
C PRO A 233 -31.61 7.02 -7.49
N THR A 234 -30.86 6.79 -8.58
CA THR A 234 -30.01 7.82 -9.15
C THR A 234 -30.89 9.02 -9.40
N ALA A 235 -30.68 10.11 -8.64
CA ALA A 235 -31.35 11.35 -8.92
C ALA A 235 -31.03 11.77 -10.36
N ASP A 236 -32.07 11.81 -11.20
CA ASP A 236 -32.04 12.36 -12.56
C ASP A 236 -31.56 13.83 -12.59
#